data_44ac10ccd7af3f930b9e859da7c2d16c
#
_entry.id   44ac10ccd7af3f930b9e859da7c2d16c
#
_cell.length_a   1.000
_cell.length_b   1.000
_cell.length_c   1.000
_cell.angle_alpha   90.00
_cell.angle_beta   90.00
_cell.angle_gamma   90.00
#
_symmetry.space_group_name_H-M   'P 1'
#
loop_
_entity.id
_entity.type
_entity.pdbx_description
1 polymer ?
#
loop_
_entity_poly.entity_id
_entity_poly.type
_entity_poly.pdbx_seq_one_letter_code
_entity_poly.pdbx_strand_id
1 'polypeptide(L)' 'MPYVNIKITKEGATADQKASLIQGVTKMLKDVLGKDPQTTVVVIEEVDTDNWGIGGESITVRRKRERTPGKEM' A
#
# COMPACT_ATOMS: atom_id res chain seq x y z
N MET A 1 16.32 1.64 15.21
CA MET A 1 15.25 0.72 14.81
C MET A 1 14.32 1.42 13.88
N PRO A 2 14.41 1.19 12.61
CA PRO A 2 13.48 1.84 11.68
C PRO A 2 12.11 1.18 11.68
N TYR A 3 11.10 1.98 11.42
CA TYR A 3 9.75 1.53 11.32
C TYR A 3 9.16 2.10 10.03
N VAL A 4 8.63 1.24 9.18
CA VAL A 4 8.00 1.65 7.93
C VAL A 4 6.57 1.14 7.91
N ASN A 5 5.64 2.01 7.55
CA ASN A 5 4.25 1.63 7.40
C ASN A 5 3.83 1.88 5.97
N ILE A 6 3.30 0.87 5.31
CA ILE A 6 2.81 0.98 3.95
C ILE A 6 1.30 0.81 4.02
N LYS A 7 0.56 1.84 3.61
CA LYS A 7 -0.90 1.73 3.55
C LYS A 7 -1.30 1.61 2.09
N ILE A 8 -2.09 0.61 1.78
CA ILE A 8 -2.59 0.40 0.42
C ILE A 8 -4.08 0.15 0.50
N THR A 9 -4.77 0.42 -0.59
CA THR A 9 -6.18 0.07 -0.66
C THR A 9 -6.31 -1.45 -0.76
N LYS A 10 -7.34 -2.01 -0.16
CA LYS A 10 -7.53 -3.45 -0.12
C LYS A 10 -8.05 -3.93 -1.45
N GLU A 11 -7.16 -4.44 -2.29
CA GLU A 11 -7.51 -4.82 -3.64
C GLU A 11 -6.88 -6.14 -4.07
N GLY A 12 -6.70 -7.04 -3.14
CA GLY A 12 -6.25 -8.39 -3.48
C GLY A 12 -4.76 -8.62 -3.49
N ALA A 13 -4.00 -7.82 -2.76
CA ALA A 13 -2.57 -8.11 -2.63
C ALA A 13 -2.40 -9.45 -1.94
N THR A 14 -1.53 -10.30 -2.49
CA THR A 14 -1.32 -11.64 -1.94
C THR A 14 -0.30 -11.63 -0.82
N ALA A 15 -0.28 -12.70 -0.04
CA ALA A 15 0.71 -12.83 1.03
C ALA A 15 2.13 -12.82 0.47
N ASP A 16 2.33 -13.42 -0.71
CA ASP A 16 3.65 -13.43 -1.34
C ASP A 16 4.07 -12.04 -1.77
N GLN A 17 3.15 -11.25 -2.28
CA GLN A 17 3.44 -9.86 -2.67
C GLN A 17 3.80 -9.04 -1.45
N LYS A 18 3.08 -9.23 -0.36
CA LYS A 18 3.38 -8.51 0.88
C LYS A 18 4.75 -8.91 1.44
N ALA A 19 5.07 -10.20 1.37
CA ALA A 19 6.37 -10.67 1.81
C ALA A 19 7.51 -10.04 0.99
N SER A 20 7.29 -9.92 -0.32
CA SER A 20 8.28 -9.28 -1.18
C SER A 20 8.46 -7.80 -0.85
N LEU A 21 7.38 -7.11 -0.53
CA LEU A 21 7.47 -5.71 -0.13
C LEU A 21 8.25 -5.57 1.18
N ILE A 22 7.96 -6.42 2.13
CA ILE A 22 8.65 -6.38 3.42
C ILE A 22 10.15 -6.63 3.23
N GLN A 23 10.50 -7.63 2.43
CA GLN A 23 11.89 -7.91 2.16
C GLN A 23 12.58 -6.78 1.42
N GLY A 24 11.92 -6.23 0.43
CA GLY A 24 12.50 -5.17 -0.40
C GLY A 24 12.76 -3.90 0.37
N VAL A 25 11.80 -3.50 1.21
CA VAL A 25 11.95 -2.29 2.02
C VAL A 25 13.06 -2.49 3.05
N THR A 26 13.10 -3.67 3.67
CA THR A 26 14.13 -3.98 4.65
C THR A 26 15.52 -3.92 4.02
N LYS A 27 15.66 -4.49 2.82
CA LYS A 27 16.92 -4.48 2.11
C LYS A 27 17.33 -3.05 1.74
N MET A 28 16.38 -2.26 1.30
CA MET A 28 16.66 -0.88 0.93
C MET A 28 17.20 -0.09 2.12
N LEU A 29 16.58 -0.23 3.28
CA LEU A 29 17.03 0.47 4.47
C LEU A 29 18.43 0.03 4.91
N LYS A 30 18.73 -1.24 4.70
CA LYS A 30 20.07 -1.72 4.99
C LYS A 30 21.08 -1.11 4.02
N ASP A 31 20.75 -1.15 2.73
CA ASP A 31 21.70 -0.70 1.70
C ASP A 31 21.93 0.81 1.74
N VAL A 32 20.91 1.59 2.01
CA VAL A 32 21.02 3.04 1.97
C VAL A 32 21.48 3.62 3.30
N LEU A 33 20.93 3.11 4.40
CA LEU A 33 21.19 3.68 5.73
C LEU A 33 21.99 2.79 6.65
N GLY A 34 22.34 1.59 6.23
CA GLY A 34 23.07 0.65 7.08
C GLY A 34 22.28 0.12 8.26
N LYS A 35 20.93 0.12 8.14
CA LYS A 35 20.10 -0.34 9.25
C LYS A 35 20.10 -1.85 9.35
N ASP A 36 20.07 -2.37 10.59
CA ASP A 36 20.09 -3.79 10.83
C ASP A 36 18.73 -4.41 10.43
N PRO A 37 18.72 -5.37 9.49
CA PRO A 37 17.46 -6.01 9.10
C PRO A 37 16.73 -6.68 10.27
N GLN A 38 17.47 -7.13 11.28
CA GLN A 38 16.85 -7.83 12.41
C GLN A 38 16.02 -6.91 13.30
N THR A 39 16.23 -5.61 13.21
CA THR A 39 15.48 -4.66 14.02
C THR A 39 14.66 -3.70 13.16
N THR A 40 14.55 -3.96 11.86
CA THR A 40 13.75 -3.15 10.96
C THR A 40 12.32 -3.69 10.95
N VAL A 41 11.35 -2.82 11.21
CA VAL A 41 9.95 -3.21 11.24
C VAL A 41 9.25 -2.63 10.02
N VAL A 42 8.53 -3.45 9.29
CA VAL A 42 7.72 -3.03 8.15
C VAL A 42 6.30 -3.54 8.38
N VAL A 43 5.34 -2.64 8.35
CA VAL A 43 3.93 -2.99 8.54
C VAL A 43 3.19 -2.62 7.26
N ILE A 44 2.33 -3.52 6.78
CA ILE A 44 1.48 -3.25 5.63
C ILE A 44 0.05 -3.24 6.14
N GLU A 45 -0.65 -2.13 5.90
CA GLU A 45 -2.03 -2.01 6.28
C GLU A 45 -2.89 -1.91 5.04
N GLU A 46 -3.89 -2.76 4.92
CA GLU A 46 -4.82 -2.68 3.83
C GLU A 46 -6.05 -1.94 4.31
N VAL A 47 -6.45 -0.92 3.56
CA VAL A 47 -7.58 -0.07 3.93
C VAL A 47 -8.69 -0.30 2.91
N ASP A 48 -9.92 -0.53 3.39
CA ASP A 48 -11.03 -0.71 2.50
C ASP A 48 -11.20 0.51 1.62
N THR A 49 -11.61 0.29 0.38
CA THR A 49 -11.78 1.41 -0.56
C THR A 49 -12.86 2.39 -0.10
N ASP A 50 -13.79 1.94 0.74
CA ASP A 50 -14.78 2.84 1.33
C ASP A 50 -14.13 3.79 2.34
N ASN A 51 -12.98 3.44 2.87
CA ASN A 51 -12.30 4.23 3.89
C ASN A 51 -11.14 5.05 3.34
N TRP A 52 -10.95 5.05 2.04
CA TRP A 52 -9.86 5.79 1.41
C TRP A 52 -10.46 6.89 0.54
N GLY A 53 -10.25 8.11 0.89
CA GLY A 53 -10.85 9.25 0.21
C GLY A 53 -9.84 10.07 -0.57
N ILE A 54 -10.23 10.52 -1.76
CA ILE A 54 -9.46 11.43 -2.57
C ILE A 54 -10.45 12.46 -3.11
N GLY A 55 -10.14 13.72 -2.91
CA GLY A 55 -10.98 14.78 -3.45
C GLY A 55 -12.39 14.80 -2.90
N GLY A 56 -12.57 14.29 -1.70
CA GLY A 56 -13.90 14.27 -1.07
C GLY A 56 -14.73 13.04 -1.40
N GLU A 57 -14.18 12.10 -2.18
CA GLU A 57 -14.91 10.88 -2.52
C GLU A 57 -14.13 9.67 -2.08
N SER A 58 -14.82 8.58 -1.72
CA SER A 58 -14.15 7.32 -1.45
C SER A 58 -13.66 6.72 -2.77
N ILE A 59 -12.66 5.87 -2.68
CA ILE A 59 -12.17 5.16 -3.88
C ILE A 59 -13.26 4.26 -4.45
N THR A 60 -14.10 3.70 -3.61
CA THR A 60 -15.23 2.89 -4.07
C THR A 60 -16.13 3.68 -5.02
N VAL A 61 -16.50 4.88 -4.63
CA VAL A 61 -17.35 5.73 -5.44
C VAL A 61 -16.63 6.17 -6.70
N ARG A 62 -15.37 6.55 -6.55
CA ARG A 62 -14.59 7.02 -7.68
C ARG A 62 -14.42 5.94 -8.75
N ARG A 63 -14.16 4.72 -8.36
CA ARG A 63 -14.01 3.64 -9.31
C ARG A 63 -15.30 3.24 -9.98
N LYS A 64 -16.41 3.29 -9.22
CA LYS A 64 -17.68 3.05 -9.81
C LYS A 64 -17.97 4.07 -10.87
N ARG A 65 -17.69 5.34 -10.62
CA ARG A 65 -17.90 6.39 -11.58
C ARG A 65 -16.98 6.22 -12.79
N GLU A 66 -15.73 5.84 -12.57
CA GLU A 66 -14.77 5.65 -13.65
C GLU A 66 -15.13 4.46 -14.54
N ARG A 67 -15.92 3.50 -14.07
CA ARG A 67 -16.31 2.38 -14.87
C ARG A 67 -17.62 2.61 -15.60
N THR A 68 -18.25 3.75 -15.42
CA THR A 68 -19.51 4.04 -16.09
C THR A 68 -19.25 4.32 -17.56
N PRO A 69 -19.93 3.61 -18.47
CA PRO A 69 -19.63 3.78 -19.87
C PRO A 69 -19.70 5.20 -20.36
N GLY A 70 -20.43 6.00 -20.12
CA GLY A 70 -20.46 7.32 -20.64
C GLY A 70 -19.39 8.22 -20.17
N LYS A 71 -18.50 7.76 -19.28
CA LYS A 71 -17.55 8.56 -18.81
C LYS A 71 -16.37 8.58 -19.55
N GLU A 72 -16.15 7.69 -20.34
CA GLU A 72 -15.00 7.63 -21.00
C GLU A 72 -14.90 8.62 -21.89
N MET A 73 -15.20 9.22 -22.06
CA MET A 73 -15.02 10.11 -22.97
C MET A 73 -14.25 10.89 -22.87
#